data_12f01b6994bd08df75d5adffd6cb16a4
#
_entry.id   12f01b6994bd08df75d5adffd6cb16a4
#
_cell.length_a   1.000
_cell.length_b   1.000
_cell.length_c   1.000
_cell.angle_alpha   90.00
_cell.angle_beta   90.00
_cell.angle_gamma   90.00
#
_symmetry.space_group_name_H-M   'P 1'
#
loop_
_entity.id
_entity.type
_entity.pdbx_description
1 polymer ?
#
loop_
_entity_poly.entity_id
_entity_poly.type
_entity_poly.pdbx_seq_one_letter_code
_entity_poly.pdbx_strand_id
1 'polypeptide(L)'
;KDYPNKPVRMIGPFTPGAGTDTTARMIAKHLSDQWNQQVVVDNRTGAAGAIGVDLTAKAVPDGYTICLISASMHVNSATNPNLPYDLTKDLQGISQATSLFYAVYLNPSVPAKNVNELIAYAKANPGKLNYSSSGTGGLQHLAGELFDYMAKTKMTHVPFKGTAAGVVANLSGEVQVGFG
;
A
#
# COMPACT_ATOMS: atom_id res chain seq x y z
N LYS A 1 11.01 -30.28 -18.37
CA LYS A 1 11.11 -30.34 -16.88
C LYS A 1 9.91 -29.60 -16.34
N ASP A 2 9.16 -30.29 -15.48
CA ASP A 2 7.97 -29.68 -14.90
C ASP A 2 8.40 -28.60 -13.87
N TYR A 3 7.84 -27.44 -13.97
CA TYR A 3 8.00 -26.34 -13.02
C TYR A 3 6.72 -26.24 -12.17
N PRO A 4 6.85 -26.02 -10.84
CA PRO A 4 8.10 -26.08 -10.04
C PRO A 4 8.47 -27.51 -9.65
N ASN A 5 9.77 -27.81 -9.59
CA ASN A 5 10.30 -29.10 -9.12
C ASN A 5 11.10 -29.00 -7.80
N LYS A 6 11.13 -27.82 -7.20
CA LYS A 6 11.72 -27.48 -5.90
C LYS A 6 10.90 -26.38 -5.23
N PRO A 7 11.06 -26.13 -3.92
CA PRO A 7 10.35 -25.06 -3.25
C PRO A 7 10.54 -23.70 -3.89
N VAL A 8 9.45 -22.90 -3.92
CA VAL A 8 9.44 -21.53 -4.41
C VAL A 8 9.49 -20.58 -3.22
N ARG A 9 10.36 -19.59 -3.29
CA ARG A 9 10.48 -18.53 -2.29
C ARG A 9 9.62 -17.34 -2.69
N MET A 10 8.66 -16.95 -1.84
CA MET A 10 7.86 -15.75 -2.01
C MET A 10 8.36 -14.66 -1.05
N ILE A 11 9.03 -13.65 -1.58
CA ILE A 11 9.45 -12.49 -0.81
C ILE A 11 8.23 -11.65 -0.44
N GLY A 12 8.06 -11.43 0.87
CA GLY A 12 7.07 -10.52 1.44
C GLY A 12 7.75 -9.28 2.01
N PRO A 13 7.77 -8.13 1.31
CA PRO A 13 8.40 -6.91 1.80
C PRO A 13 7.62 -6.22 2.94
N PHE A 14 6.87 -6.99 3.70
CA PHE A 14 5.93 -6.51 4.73
C PHE A 14 6.22 -7.10 6.09
N THR A 15 5.77 -6.40 7.12
CA THR A 15 5.82 -6.91 8.49
C THR A 15 4.91 -8.15 8.62
N PRO A 16 5.39 -9.24 9.23
CA PRO A 16 4.57 -10.41 9.51
C PRO A 16 3.27 -10.04 10.23
N GLY A 17 2.15 -10.63 9.81
CA GLY A 17 0.82 -10.35 10.35
C GLY A 17 0.12 -9.12 9.79
N ALA A 18 0.77 -8.32 8.96
CA ALA A 18 0.09 -7.27 8.21
C ALA A 18 -0.87 -7.86 7.16
N GLY A 19 -1.85 -7.06 6.69
CA GLY A 19 -2.83 -7.54 5.70
C GLY A 19 -2.20 -8.08 4.41
N THR A 20 -1.13 -7.45 3.93
CA THR A 20 -0.35 -7.93 2.79
C THR A 20 0.40 -9.24 3.06
N ASP A 21 0.91 -9.45 4.28
CA ASP A 21 1.52 -10.72 4.67
C ASP A 21 0.47 -11.85 4.72
N THR A 22 -0.72 -11.57 5.26
CA THR A 22 -1.85 -12.50 5.25
C THR A 22 -2.21 -12.89 3.82
N THR A 23 -2.30 -11.93 2.91
CA THR A 23 -2.54 -12.18 1.48
C THR A 23 -1.44 -13.04 0.87
N ALA A 24 -0.17 -12.74 1.14
CA ALA A 24 0.97 -13.54 0.65
C ALA A 24 0.87 -14.99 1.12
N ARG A 25 0.55 -15.23 2.39
CA ARG A 25 0.41 -16.58 2.96
C ARG A 25 -0.78 -17.34 2.38
N MET A 26 -1.91 -16.67 2.13
CA MET A 26 -3.06 -17.29 1.47
C MET A 26 -2.71 -17.73 0.05
N ILE A 27 -2.04 -16.87 -0.72
CA ILE A 27 -1.58 -17.19 -2.08
C ILE A 27 -0.54 -18.33 -2.04
N ALA A 28 0.45 -18.23 -1.16
CA ALA A 28 1.49 -19.24 -1.00
C ALA A 28 0.91 -20.61 -0.67
N LYS A 29 -0.08 -20.66 0.22
CA LYS A 29 -0.79 -21.91 0.56
C LYS A 29 -1.49 -22.48 -0.67
N HIS A 30 -2.27 -21.66 -1.38
CA HIS A 30 -3.01 -22.10 -2.57
C HIS A 30 -2.06 -22.61 -3.67
N LEU A 31 -0.97 -21.90 -3.95
CA LEU A 31 0.03 -22.33 -4.91
C LEU A 31 0.73 -23.61 -4.47
N SER A 32 1.01 -23.78 -3.18
CA SER A 32 1.61 -25.01 -2.66
C SER A 32 0.70 -26.21 -2.87
N ASP A 33 -0.60 -26.04 -2.62
CA ASP A 33 -1.61 -27.07 -2.82
C ASP A 33 -1.75 -27.44 -4.32
N GLN A 34 -1.68 -26.45 -5.21
CA GLN A 34 -1.80 -26.64 -6.67
C GLN A 34 -0.54 -27.31 -7.29
N TRP A 35 0.62 -26.91 -6.85
CA TRP A 35 1.89 -27.32 -7.44
C TRP A 35 2.50 -28.58 -6.81
N ASN A 36 1.93 -29.02 -5.69
CA ASN A 36 2.52 -30.07 -4.85
C ASN A 36 4.01 -29.79 -4.52
N GLN A 37 4.32 -28.48 -4.37
CA GLN A 37 5.62 -27.95 -3.99
C GLN A 37 5.43 -26.82 -2.98
N GLN A 38 6.34 -26.70 -2.02
CA GLN A 38 6.21 -25.65 -1.02
C GLN A 38 6.46 -24.27 -1.62
N VAL A 39 5.57 -23.33 -1.29
CA VAL A 39 5.80 -21.90 -1.49
C VAL A 39 6.01 -21.28 -0.12
N VAL A 40 7.22 -20.79 0.16
CA VAL A 40 7.64 -20.31 1.47
C VAL A 40 7.64 -18.77 1.46
N VAL A 41 6.83 -18.18 2.32
CA VAL A 41 6.83 -16.72 2.50
C VAL A 41 8.00 -16.32 3.37
N ASP A 42 8.88 -15.47 2.82
CA ASP A 42 10.06 -14.91 3.49
C ASP A 42 9.90 -13.39 3.61
N ASN A 43 9.64 -12.92 4.84
CA ASN A 43 9.43 -11.51 5.10
C ASN A 43 10.77 -10.76 5.13
N ARG A 44 10.96 -9.83 4.17
CA ARG A 44 12.13 -8.96 4.03
C ARG A 44 11.71 -7.51 4.07
N THR A 45 11.49 -7.01 5.28
CA THR A 45 10.99 -5.66 5.53
C THR A 45 12.11 -4.60 5.52
N GLY A 46 11.71 -3.34 5.41
CA GLY A 46 12.61 -2.19 5.53
C GLY A 46 12.59 -1.28 4.30
N ALA A 47 12.97 -0.01 4.50
CA ALA A 47 13.00 1.02 3.46
C ALA A 47 11.72 1.09 2.60
N ALA A 48 10.54 1.08 3.23
CA ALA A 48 9.25 1.03 2.56
C ALA A 48 9.09 -0.15 1.57
N GLY A 49 9.71 -1.30 1.89
CA GLY A 49 9.68 -2.51 1.08
C GLY A 49 10.83 -2.64 0.07
N ALA A 50 11.65 -1.60 -0.10
CA ALA A 50 12.72 -1.60 -1.09
C ALA A 50 13.72 -2.75 -0.90
N ILE A 51 14.00 -3.15 0.36
CA ILE A 51 14.91 -4.27 0.64
C ILE A 51 14.41 -5.58 0.04
N GLY A 52 13.14 -5.92 0.23
CA GLY A 52 12.57 -7.15 -0.32
C GLY A 52 12.47 -7.13 -1.84
N VAL A 53 12.13 -5.99 -2.42
CA VAL A 53 12.07 -5.82 -3.87
C VAL A 53 13.46 -5.94 -4.49
N ASP A 54 14.49 -5.31 -3.91
CA ASP A 54 15.87 -5.40 -4.38
C ASP A 54 16.40 -6.83 -4.34
N LEU A 55 16.11 -7.57 -3.26
CA LEU A 55 16.46 -8.99 -3.17
C LEU A 55 15.81 -9.83 -4.28
N THR A 56 14.58 -9.50 -4.67
CA THR A 56 13.90 -10.20 -5.76
C THR A 56 14.49 -9.84 -7.11
N ALA A 57 14.76 -8.55 -7.35
CA ALA A 57 15.35 -8.06 -8.59
C ALA A 57 16.75 -8.66 -8.85
N LYS A 58 17.51 -8.93 -7.78
CA LYS A 58 18.84 -9.57 -7.85
C LYS A 58 18.81 -11.08 -7.82
N ALA A 59 17.66 -11.71 -7.64
CA ALA A 59 17.55 -13.16 -7.65
C ALA A 59 17.73 -13.73 -9.08
N VAL A 60 18.09 -15.01 -9.15
CA VAL A 60 18.14 -15.71 -10.46
C VAL A 60 16.73 -15.70 -11.08
N PRO A 61 16.56 -15.27 -12.34
CA PRO A 61 15.25 -15.16 -12.97
C PRO A 61 14.73 -16.51 -13.48
N ASP A 62 14.71 -17.51 -12.59
CA ASP A 62 14.29 -18.90 -12.88
C ASP A 62 12.85 -19.20 -12.41
N GLY A 63 12.15 -18.19 -11.85
CA GLY A 63 10.80 -18.32 -11.32
C GLY A 63 10.72 -18.87 -9.89
N TYR A 64 11.84 -19.27 -9.27
CA TYR A 64 11.83 -19.81 -7.90
C TYR A 64 11.93 -18.75 -6.82
N THR A 65 12.15 -17.48 -7.19
CA THR A 65 11.98 -16.32 -6.30
C THR A 65 10.93 -15.41 -6.90
N ILE A 66 9.82 -15.25 -6.18
CA ILE A 66 8.72 -14.37 -6.55
C ILE A 66 8.50 -13.35 -5.44
N CYS A 67 7.82 -12.25 -5.73
CA CYS A 67 7.55 -11.19 -4.75
C CYS A 67 6.09 -10.75 -4.81
N LEU A 68 5.45 -10.57 -3.66
CA LEU A 68 4.18 -9.87 -3.58
C LEU A 68 4.45 -8.38 -3.40
N ILE A 69 4.16 -7.57 -4.39
CA ILE A 69 4.38 -6.12 -4.37
C ILE A 69 3.06 -5.41 -4.06
N SER A 70 3.08 -4.44 -3.15
CA SER A 70 1.93 -3.56 -2.90
C SER A 70 2.02 -2.29 -3.73
N ALA A 71 0.88 -1.60 -3.87
CA ALA A 71 0.83 -0.32 -4.56
C ALA A 71 1.75 0.76 -3.92
N SER A 72 2.01 0.69 -2.61
CA SER A 72 2.97 1.59 -1.94
C SER A 72 4.38 1.48 -2.49
N MET A 73 4.78 0.31 -2.99
CA MET A 73 6.11 0.15 -3.61
C MET A 73 6.19 0.76 -4.99
N HIS A 74 5.09 0.76 -5.74
CA HIS A 74 5.01 1.49 -7.01
C HIS A 74 5.12 3.01 -6.77
N VAL A 75 4.46 3.51 -5.73
CA VAL A 75 4.59 4.91 -5.31
C VAL A 75 6.04 5.24 -4.93
N ASN A 76 6.66 4.40 -4.09
CA ASN A 76 8.06 4.58 -3.70
C ASN A 76 8.97 4.58 -4.93
N SER A 77 8.73 3.70 -5.90
CA SER A 77 9.49 3.67 -7.15
C SER A 77 9.31 4.93 -7.99
N ALA A 78 8.12 5.53 -7.99
CA ALA A 78 7.86 6.76 -8.74
C ALA A 78 8.41 8.03 -8.06
N THR A 79 8.59 8.00 -6.73
CA THR A 79 8.97 9.18 -5.94
C THR A 79 10.40 9.17 -5.42
N ASN A 80 11.06 8.02 -5.40
CA ASN A 80 12.41 7.86 -4.90
C ASN A 80 13.39 7.49 -6.04
N PRO A 81 14.17 8.44 -6.54
CA PRO A 81 15.11 8.19 -7.64
C PRO A 81 16.34 7.38 -7.24
N ASN A 82 16.55 7.14 -5.93
CA ASN A 82 17.73 6.45 -5.41
C ASN A 82 17.50 4.97 -5.09
N LEU A 83 16.46 4.37 -5.66
CA LEU A 83 16.24 2.93 -5.49
C LEU A 83 17.29 2.13 -6.27
N PRO A 84 17.79 1.00 -5.71
CA PRO A 84 18.80 0.16 -6.35
C PRO A 84 18.22 -0.78 -7.42
N TYR A 85 16.96 -0.60 -7.82
CA TYR A 85 16.23 -1.38 -8.82
C TYR A 85 15.23 -0.52 -9.58
N ASP A 86 14.82 -0.99 -10.74
CA ASP A 86 13.72 -0.46 -11.56
C ASP A 86 12.60 -1.50 -11.62
N LEU A 87 11.43 -1.20 -11.01
CA LEU A 87 10.29 -2.13 -10.98
C LEU A 87 9.83 -2.59 -12.36
N THR A 88 10.03 -1.77 -13.38
CA THR A 88 9.54 -2.05 -14.74
C THR A 88 10.54 -2.80 -15.61
N LYS A 89 11.82 -2.77 -15.25
CA LYS A 89 12.89 -3.40 -16.01
C LYS A 89 13.44 -4.65 -15.35
N ASP A 90 13.57 -4.62 -14.01
CA ASP A 90 14.25 -5.68 -13.25
C ASP A 90 13.28 -6.76 -12.76
N LEU A 91 11.96 -6.52 -12.86
CA LEU A 91 10.93 -7.46 -12.47
C LEU A 91 9.92 -7.73 -13.58
N GLN A 92 9.52 -8.99 -13.70
CA GLN A 92 8.44 -9.40 -14.58
C GLN A 92 7.13 -9.52 -13.79
N GLY A 93 6.11 -8.72 -14.16
CA GLY A 93 4.76 -8.88 -13.61
C GLY A 93 4.15 -10.22 -13.99
N ILE A 94 3.62 -10.95 -13.00
CA ILE A 94 2.98 -12.26 -13.19
C ILE A 94 1.46 -12.09 -13.24
N SER A 95 0.87 -11.52 -12.18
CA SER A 95 -0.57 -11.34 -12.07
C SER A 95 -0.92 -10.32 -11.00
N GLN A 96 -2.08 -9.69 -11.13
CA GLN A 96 -2.68 -8.90 -10.07
C GLN A 96 -3.35 -9.84 -9.06
N ALA A 97 -2.82 -9.88 -7.84
CA ALA A 97 -3.30 -10.77 -6.80
C ALA A 97 -4.57 -10.26 -6.10
N THR A 98 -4.68 -8.94 -5.89
CA THR A 98 -5.82 -8.29 -5.21
C THR A 98 -6.12 -6.94 -5.82
N SER A 99 -7.36 -6.47 -5.60
CA SER A 99 -7.79 -5.10 -5.86
C SER A 99 -8.37 -4.54 -4.58
N LEU A 100 -8.02 -3.31 -4.24
CA LEU A 100 -8.51 -2.60 -3.06
C LEU A 100 -9.18 -1.30 -3.48
N PHE A 101 -10.20 -0.93 -2.75
CA PHE A 101 -10.85 0.38 -2.86
C PHE A 101 -10.48 1.20 -1.64
N TYR A 102 -10.28 2.49 -1.84
CA TYR A 102 -10.19 3.44 -0.74
C TYR A 102 -11.55 4.08 -0.52
N ALA A 103 -12.02 4.04 0.72
CA ALA A 103 -13.18 4.82 1.15
C ALA A 103 -12.70 6.14 1.76
N VAL A 104 -13.45 7.21 1.52
CA VAL A 104 -13.32 8.45 2.28
C VAL A 104 -14.23 8.35 3.49
N TYR A 105 -13.67 8.49 4.68
CA TYR A 105 -14.44 8.52 5.92
C TYR A 105 -14.21 9.83 6.68
N LEU A 106 -15.24 10.27 7.37
CA LEU A 106 -15.27 11.57 8.03
C LEU A 106 -15.54 11.41 9.53
N ASN A 107 -14.90 12.26 10.33
CA ASN A 107 -15.36 12.47 11.70
C ASN A 107 -16.77 13.09 11.66
N PRO A 108 -17.70 12.68 12.55
CA PRO A 108 -19.07 13.21 12.59
C PRO A 108 -19.19 14.73 12.77
N SER A 109 -18.13 15.42 13.19
CA SER A 109 -18.09 16.88 13.28
C SER A 109 -18.10 17.58 11.92
N VAL A 110 -17.78 16.87 10.83
CA VAL A 110 -17.83 17.42 9.47
C VAL A 110 -19.27 17.33 8.96
N PRO A 111 -19.91 18.46 8.61
CA PRO A 111 -21.31 18.47 8.15
C PRO A 111 -21.41 18.08 6.67
N ALA A 112 -20.97 16.87 6.32
CA ALA A 112 -21.02 16.37 4.96
C ALA A 112 -21.44 14.88 4.98
N LYS A 113 -22.39 14.49 4.16
CA LYS A 113 -22.93 13.13 4.06
C LYS A 113 -22.54 12.41 2.76
N ASN A 114 -21.91 13.11 1.85
CA ASN A 114 -21.43 12.61 0.58
C ASN A 114 -20.23 13.45 0.09
N VAL A 115 -19.57 12.96 -0.96
CA VAL A 115 -18.35 13.58 -1.50
C VAL A 115 -18.60 15.01 -1.99
N ASN A 116 -19.76 15.30 -2.61
CA ASN A 116 -20.05 16.65 -3.10
C ASN A 116 -20.19 17.67 -1.95
N GLU A 117 -20.84 17.27 -0.86
CA GLU A 117 -20.95 18.09 0.35
C GLU A 117 -19.57 18.29 1.02
N LEU A 118 -18.73 17.25 1.06
CA LEU A 118 -17.37 17.38 1.55
C LEU A 118 -16.55 18.38 0.71
N ILE A 119 -16.64 18.29 -0.61
CA ILE A 119 -15.97 19.23 -1.53
C ILE A 119 -16.46 20.66 -1.29
N ALA A 120 -17.77 20.85 -1.19
CA ALA A 120 -18.36 22.18 -0.92
C ALA A 120 -17.88 22.74 0.42
N TYR A 121 -17.89 21.91 1.47
CA TYR A 121 -17.42 22.30 2.80
C TYR A 121 -15.91 22.64 2.81
N ALA A 122 -15.08 21.80 2.17
CA ALA A 122 -13.64 22.03 2.09
C ALA A 122 -13.30 23.31 1.32
N LYS A 123 -14.03 23.63 0.24
CA LYS A 123 -13.88 24.87 -0.53
C LYS A 123 -14.27 26.11 0.27
N ALA A 124 -15.33 26.00 1.08
CA ALA A 124 -15.78 27.10 1.95
C ALA A 124 -14.84 27.31 3.17
N ASN A 125 -14.02 26.30 3.50
CA ASN A 125 -13.15 26.30 4.67
C ASN A 125 -11.73 25.85 4.32
N PRO A 126 -11.00 26.54 3.45
CA PRO A 126 -9.68 26.13 3.01
C PRO A 126 -8.70 26.03 4.18
N GLY A 127 -7.98 24.87 4.24
CA GLY A 127 -6.99 24.60 5.29
C GLY A 127 -7.56 24.24 6.67
N LYS A 128 -8.88 24.20 6.86
CA LYS A 128 -9.50 23.84 8.14
C LYS A 128 -9.66 22.32 8.34
N LEU A 129 -9.74 21.56 7.27
CA LEU A 129 -9.81 20.11 7.35
C LEU A 129 -8.41 19.51 7.38
N ASN A 130 -8.19 18.63 8.34
CA ASN A 130 -7.00 17.80 8.42
C ASN A 130 -7.34 16.38 7.94
N TYR A 131 -6.44 15.75 7.19
CA TYR A 131 -6.59 14.35 6.83
C TYR A 131 -5.42 13.50 7.31
N SER A 132 -5.71 12.26 7.74
CA SER A 132 -4.71 11.31 8.22
C SER A 132 -4.14 10.44 7.11
N SER A 133 -2.88 10.03 7.27
CA SER A 133 -2.26 8.96 6.50
C SER A 133 -1.39 8.07 7.38
N SER A 134 -0.99 6.91 6.86
CA SER A 134 -0.04 6.00 7.51
C SER A 134 1.42 6.44 7.38
N GLY A 135 1.67 7.66 6.87
CA GLY A 135 2.99 8.25 6.66
C GLY A 135 3.09 8.99 5.33
N THR A 136 4.07 9.87 5.25
CA THR A 136 4.35 10.65 4.04
C THR A 136 4.78 9.75 2.89
N GLY A 137 4.23 9.98 1.69
CA GLY A 137 4.50 9.18 0.48
C GLY A 137 3.70 7.87 0.41
N GLY A 138 2.91 7.53 1.43
CA GLY A 138 2.01 6.37 1.40
C GLY A 138 0.76 6.61 0.54
N LEU A 139 0.04 5.53 0.21
CA LEU A 139 -1.15 5.61 -0.64
C LEU A 139 -2.25 6.51 -0.09
N GLN A 140 -2.44 6.52 1.22
CA GLN A 140 -3.44 7.39 1.87
C GLN A 140 -3.08 8.87 1.74
N HIS A 141 -1.79 9.21 1.84
CA HIS A 141 -1.30 10.56 1.57
C HIS A 141 -1.60 10.96 0.11
N LEU A 142 -1.22 10.10 -0.84
CA LEU A 142 -1.49 10.36 -2.26
C LEU A 142 -2.98 10.43 -2.58
N ALA A 143 -3.83 9.64 -1.92
CA ALA A 143 -5.27 9.71 -2.08
C ALA A 143 -5.82 11.07 -1.63
N GLY A 144 -5.32 11.60 -0.50
CA GLY A 144 -5.66 12.93 -0.02
C GLY A 144 -5.20 14.04 -0.97
N GLU A 145 -3.95 13.99 -1.42
CA GLU A 145 -3.40 14.94 -2.39
C GLU A 145 -4.15 14.88 -3.73
N LEU A 146 -4.48 13.68 -4.22
CA LEU A 146 -5.25 13.51 -5.45
C LEU A 146 -6.67 14.06 -5.29
N PHE A 147 -7.32 13.83 -4.13
CA PHE A 147 -8.62 14.40 -3.83
C PHE A 147 -8.56 15.93 -3.88
N ASP A 148 -7.59 16.55 -3.20
CA ASP A 148 -7.42 18.00 -3.20
C ASP A 148 -7.14 18.55 -4.60
N TYR A 149 -6.30 17.86 -5.37
CA TYR A 149 -5.99 18.25 -6.75
C TYR A 149 -7.23 18.22 -7.65
N MET A 150 -7.98 17.11 -7.62
CA MET A 150 -9.18 16.92 -8.47
C MET A 150 -10.33 17.84 -8.05
N ALA A 151 -10.57 17.95 -6.74
CA ALA A 151 -11.66 18.75 -6.19
C ALA A 151 -11.32 20.26 -6.11
N LYS A 152 -10.04 20.62 -6.31
CA LYS A 152 -9.51 21.97 -6.11
C LYS A 152 -9.84 22.48 -4.68
N THR A 153 -9.56 21.63 -3.71
CA THR A 153 -9.66 21.89 -2.27
C THR A 153 -8.25 22.02 -1.69
N LYS A 154 -8.16 22.33 -0.40
CA LYS A 154 -6.90 22.37 0.34
C LYS A 154 -7.12 21.88 1.75
N MET A 155 -6.80 20.62 2.00
CA MET A 155 -6.76 20.03 3.34
C MET A 155 -5.31 19.99 3.85
N THR A 156 -5.14 19.80 5.15
CA THR A 156 -3.81 19.68 5.77
C THR A 156 -3.49 18.20 6.03
N HIS A 157 -2.38 17.72 5.48
CA HIS A 157 -1.90 16.38 5.72
C HIS A 157 -1.30 16.22 7.13
N VAL A 158 -1.75 15.20 7.86
CA VAL A 158 -1.21 14.81 9.17
C VAL A 158 -0.75 13.35 9.12
N PRO A 159 0.59 13.10 9.05
CA PRO A 159 1.12 11.75 8.98
C PRO A 159 1.13 11.06 10.34
N PHE A 160 0.69 9.82 10.41
CA PHE A 160 0.73 8.96 11.60
C PHE A 160 1.66 7.75 11.38
N LYS A 161 2.04 7.08 12.47
CA LYS A 161 2.81 5.82 12.41
C LYS A 161 1.88 4.63 12.17
N GLY A 162 1.34 4.55 10.96
CA GLY A 162 0.44 3.48 10.52
C GLY A 162 -1.05 3.88 10.52
N THR A 163 -1.85 3.10 9.77
CA THR A 163 -3.28 3.37 9.54
C THR A 163 -4.09 3.39 10.83
N ALA A 164 -3.83 2.48 11.76
CA ALA A 164 -4.59 2.39 13.01
C ALA A 164 -4.52 3.68 13.83
N ALA A 165 -3.35 4.30 13.94
CA ALA A 165 -3.19 5.57 14.64
C ALA A 165 -3.98 6.70 13.96
N GLY A 166 -3.98 6.76 12.63
CA GLY A 166 -4.78 7.72 11.86
C GLY A 166 -6.29 7.55 12.06
N VAL A 167 -6.77 6.30 12.14
CA VAL A 167 -8.19 5.99 12.43
C VAL A 167 -8.57 6.46 13.83
N VAL A 168 -7.73 6.19 14.84
CA VAL A 168 -7.98 6.68 16.22
C VAL A 168 -8.03 8.20 16.26
N ALA A 169 -7.11 8.89 15.60
CA ALA A 169 -7.10 10.34 15.50
C ALA A 169 -8.36 10.90 14.78
N ASN A 170 -8.87 10.17 13.77
CA ASN A 170 -10.13 10.56 13.13
C ASN A 170 -11.33 10.34 14.06
N LEU A 171 -11.40 9.24 14.78
CA LEU A 171 -12.48 8.96 15.74
C LEU A 171 -12.51 9.99 16.88
N SER A 172 -11.34 10.44 17.37
CA SER A 172 -11.23 11.45 18.41
C SER A 172 -11.52 12.90 17.93
N GLY A 173 -11.55 13.11 16.60
CA GLY A 173 -11.73 14.44 16.01
C GLY A 173 -10.44 15.26 15.87
N GLU A 174 -9.28 14.69 16.17
CA GLU A 174 -7.98 15.33 15.94
C GLU A 174 -7.75 15.58 14.44
N VAL A 175 -8.17 14.66 13.58
CA VAL A 175 -8.28 14.84 12.14
C VAL A 175 -9.70 14.58 11.67
N GLN A 176 -10.14 15.30 10.66
CA GLN A 176 -11.54 15.29 10.22
C GLN A 176 -11.78 14.30 9.07
N VAL A 177 -10.77 14.00 8.26
CA VAL A 177 -10.88 13.18 7.04
C VAL A 177 -9.88 12.03 7.10
N GLY A 178 -10.30 10.87 6.61
CA GLY A 178 -9.42 9.74 6.41
C GLY A 178 -9.68 9.05 5.07
N PHE A 179 -8.64 8.39 4.57
CA PHE A 179 -8.66 7.58 3.35
C PHE A 179 -8.22 6.15 3.72
N GLY A 180 -9.07 5.14 3.47
CA GLY A 180 -8.74 3.77 3.86
C GLY A 180 -9.65 2.71 3.28
#